data_7435a9ce999c2ec59eb27677f1fd290a
#
_entry.id   7435a9ce999c2ec59eb27677f1fd290a
#
_cell.length_a   1.000
_cell.length_b   1.000
_cell.length_c   1.000
_cell.angle_alpha   90.00
_cell.angle_beta   90.00
_cell.angle_gamma   90.00
#
_symmetry.space_group_name_H-M   'P 1'
#
loop_
_entity.id
_entity.type
_entity.pdbx_description
1 polymer ?
#
loop_
_entity_poly.entity_id
_entity_poly.type
_entity_poly.pdbx_seq_one_letter_code
_entity_poly.pdbx_strand_id
1 'polypeptide(L)'
;MALQYKYIERPKDANVGIELLEKDIIPLLTEHWDKYGKDFYGRPFIFNIEAFAKLWLVSGLVVVVAYDDDKAVGLFIGILFTPMMFNTRVLQVETCYGKSDEVERGIYNYIESIGSILGYDELWVSNDTNKDSDAKTGKTNIGKFEMTRYRRG
;
A
#
# COMPACT_ATOMS: atom_id res chain seq x y z
N MET A 1 7.09 -17.05 16.72
CA MET A 1 7.25 -15.90 15.82
C MET A 1 6.73 -14.65 16.51
N ALA A 2 7.62 -13.69 16.76
CA ALA A 2 7.26 -12.44 17.46
C ALA A 2 7.07 -11.32 16.42
N LEU A 3 5.85 -11.17 15.94
CA LEU A 3 5.53 -10.14 14.95
C LEU A 3 5.37 -8.78 15.63
N GLN A 4 6.01 -7.78 15.08
CA GLN A 4 5.88 -6.39 15.48
C GLN A 4 5.47 -5.56 14.28
N TYR A 5 4.56 -4.62 14.49
CA TYR A 5 4.08 -3.73 13.44
C TYR A 5 4.50 -2.32 13.77
N LYS A 6 5.07 -1.61 12.80
CA LYS A 6 5.54 -0.24 12.97
C LYS A 6 4.92 0.67 11.93
N TYR A 7 4.26 1.72 12.39
CA TYR A 7 3.90 2.85 11.57
C TYR A 7 5.16 3.70 11.39
N ILE A 8 5.60 3.83 10.14
CA ILE A 8 6.81 4.57 9.81
C ILE A 8 6.41 6.01 9.52
N GLU A 9 6.69 6.89 10.46
CA GLU A 9 6.45 8.31 10.27
C GLU A 9 7.33 8.85 9.15
N ARG A 10 6.86 9.93 8.54
CA ARG A 10 7.59 10.62 7.49
C ARG A 10 9.01 10.92 7.95
N PRO A 11 10.05 10.54 7.17
CA PRO A 11 11.42 10.79 7.57
C PRO A 11 11.72 12.29 7.63
N LYS A 12 12.57 12.68 8.59
CA LYS A 12 12.95 14.09 8.74
C LYS A 12 13.97 14.51 7.69
N ASP A 13 14.73 13.56 7.17
CA ASP A 13 15.67 13.82 6.08
C ASP A 13 15.64 12.68 5.06
N ALA A 14 16.14 12.97 3.86
CA ALA A 14 16.09 12.04 2.74
C ALA A 14 16.95 10.80 2.94
N ASN A 15 18.07 10.93 3.66
CA ASN A 15 19.01 9.81 3.83
C ASN A 15 18.43 8.68 4.68
N VAL A 16 17.75 9.03 5.78
CA VAL A 16 17.07 8.06 6.63
C VAL A 16 15.98 7.33 5.84
N GLY A 17 15.22 8.06 5.03
CA GLY A 17 14.18 7.50 4.18
C GLY A 17 14.75 6.53 3.14
N ILE A 18 15.84 6.88 2.50
CA ILE A 18 16.50 6.03 1.49
C ILE A 18 17.00 4.73 2.11
N GLU A 19 17.64 4.80 3.27
CA GLU A 19 18.11 3.59 3.97
C GLU A 19 16.97 2.61 4.26
N LEU A 20 15.86 3.11 4.77
CA LEU A 20 14.69 2.28 5.04
C LEU A 20 14.10 1.70 3.76
N LEU A 21 14.01 2.49 2.69
CA LEU A 21 13.53 2.04 1.39
C LEU A 21 14.38 0.89 0.85
N GLU A 22 15.68 1.06 0.83
CA GLU A 22 16.60 0.06 0.28
C GLU A 22 16.64 -1.22 1.11
N LYS A 23 16.62 -1.09 2.43
CA LYS A 23 16.75 -2.22 3.34
C LYS A 23 15.46 -3.04 3.45
N ASP A 24 14.32 -2.38 3.68
CA ASP A 24 13.09 -3.06 4.10
C ASP A 24 11.97 -2.97 3.08
N ILE A 25 11.80 -1.86 2.40
CA ILE A 25 10.63 -1.62 1.56
C ILE A 25 10.80 -2.17 0.14
N ILE A 26 11.86 -1.83 -0.55
CA ILE A 26 12.10 -2.25 -1.93
C ILE A 26 12.17 -3.79 -2.06
N PRO A 27 12.86 -4.52 -1.17
CA PRO A 27 12.87 -5.98 -1.26
C PRO A 27 11.47 -6.61 -1.15
N LEU A 28 10.61 -6.10 -0.26
CA LEU A 28 9.24 -6.59 -0.12
C LEU A 28 8.37 -6.24 -1.32
N LEU A 29 8.53 -5.04 -1.88
CA LEU A 29 7.81 -4.64 -3.09
C LEU A 29 8.22 -5.49 -4.29
N THR A 30 9.51 -5.81 -4.41
CA THR A 30 10.02 -6.67 -5.47
C THR A 30 9.42 -8.08 -5.35
N GLU A 31 9.39 -8.64 -4.15
CA GLU A 31 8.79 -9.94 -3.89
C GLU A 31 7.29 -9.96 -4.20
N HIS A 32 6.58 -8.91 -3.78
CA HIS A 32 5.15 -8.77 -4.07
C HIS A 32 4.89 -8.69 -5.57
N TRP A 33 5.69 -7.92 -6.31
CA TRP A 33 5.57 -7.80 -7.76
C TRP A 33 5.80 -9.13 -8.47
N ASP A 34 6.83 -9.87 -8.07
CA ASP A 34 7.14 -11.16 -8.65
C ASP A 34 6.02 -12.17 -8.45
N LYS A 35 5.32 -12.10 -7.31
CA LYS A 35 4.19 -13.01 -7.03
C LYS A 35 2.89 -12.61 -7.72
N TYR A 36 2.55 -11.31 -7.74
CA TYR A 36 1.20 -10.86 -8.07
C TYR A 36 1.14 -9.81 -9.17
N GLY A 37 2.09 -8.88 -9.20
CA GLY A 37 2.03 -7.73 -10.08
C GLY A 37 2.43 -8.03 -11.51
N LYS A 38 3.36 -8.93 -11.69
CA LYS A 38 3.97 -9.26 -12.98
C LYS A 38 2.95 -9.72 -14.01
N ASP A 39 2.09 -10.65 -13.62
CA ASP A 39 1.07 -11.22 -14.51
C ASP A 39 -0.04 -10.21 -14.84
N PHE A 40 -0.38 -9.37 -13.87
CA PHE A 40 -1.42 -8.37 -14.04
C PHE A 40 -0.98 -7.18 -14.91
N TYR A 41 0.18 -6.62 -14.63
CA TYR A 41 0.65 -5.42 -15.34
C TYR A 41 1.42 -5.73 -16.61
N GLY A 42 2.01 -6.92 -16.72
CA GLY A 42 2.81 -7.31 -17.88
C GLY A 42 4.06 -6.47 -18.09
N ARG A 43 4.60 -5.89 -17.01
CA ARG A 43 5.74 -4.96 -17.04
C ARG A 43 6.77 -5.35 -15.99
N PRO A 44 8.05 -5.05 -16.21
CA PRO A 44 9.06 -5.23 -15.18
C PRO A 44 8.82 -4.27 -14.02
N PHE A 45 9.23 -4.67 -12.82
CA PHE A 45 9.17 -3.81 -11.65
C PHE A 45 10.29 -2.76 -11.72
N ILE A 46 9.87 -1.49 -11.76
CA ILE A 46 10.79 -0.34 -11.68
C ILE A 46 10.23 0.56 -10.59
N PHE A 47 10.91 0.59 -9.45
CA PHE A 47 10.46 1.41 -8.33
C PHE A 47 10.85 2.88 -8.54
N ASN A 48 9.86 3.76 -8.53
CA ASN A 48 10.08 5.20 -8.69
C ASN A 48 10.37 5.82 -7.31
N ILE A 49 11.64 5.79 -6.92
CA ILE A 49 12.10 6.30 -5.61
C ILE A 49 11.77 7.79 -5.45
N GLU A 50 11.92 8.59 -6.50
CA GLU A 50 11.64 10.03 -6.44
C GLU A 50 10.16 10.33 -6.19
N ALA A 51 9.27 9.65 -6.89
CA ALA A 51 7.84 9.82 -6.70
C ALA A 51 7.41 9.39 -5.30
N PHE A 52 7.93 8.26 -4.82
CA PHE A 52 7.65 7.78 -3.47
C PHE A 52 8.13 8.78 -2.42
N ALA A 53 9.35 9.26 -2.54
CA ALA A 53 9.91 10.23 -1.60
C ALA A 53 9.11 11.52 -1.56
N LYS A 54 8.68 12.04 -2.72
CA LYS A 54 7.84 13.24 -2.80
C LYS A 54 6.50 13.05 -2.08
N LEU A 55 5.81 11.93 -2.34
CA LEU A 55 4.55 11.62 -1.67
C LEU A 55 4.74 11.48 -0.16
N TRP A 56 5.84 10.87 0.26
CA TRP A 56 6.12 10.71 1.68
C TRP A 56 6.40 12.04 2.38
N LEU A 57 7.06 12.97 1.70
CA LEU A 57 7.36 14.30 2.25
C LEU A 57 6.13 15.21 2.36
N VAL A 58 5.11 15.04 1.50
CA VAL A 58 3.90 15.90 1.53
C VAL A 58 2.77 15.34 2.39
N SER A 59 3.04 14.34 3.21
CA SER A 59 2.12 13.83 4.25
C SER A 59 0.78 13.24 3.80
N GLY A 60 0.73 12.52 2.71
CA GLY A 60 -0.46 11.73 2.34
C GLY A 60 -0.20 10.23 2.41
N LEU A 61 1.04 9.84 2.56
CA LEU A 61 1.45 8.44 2.48
C LEU A 61 1.49 7.81 3.87
N VAL A 62 0.88 6.62 3.99
CA VAL A 62 0.93 5.81 5.20
C VAL A 62 1.76 4.57 4.91
N VAL A 63 2.81 4.37 5.69
CA VAL A 63 3.71 3.23 5.55
C VAL A 63 3.72 2.45 6.86
N VAL A 64 3.42 1.16 6.79
CA VAL A 64 3.51 0.24 7.92
C VAL A 64 4.38 -0.94 7.51
N VAL A 65 5.32 -1.31 8.34
CA VAL A 65 6.18 -2.47 8.12
C VAL A 65 5.97 -3.47 9.25
N ALA A 66 5.79 -4.72 8.89
CA ALA A 66 5.73 -5.82 9.84
C ALA A 66 7.10 -6.48 9.94
N TYR A 67 7.54 -6.72 11.16
CA TYR A 67 8.83 -7.34 11.45
C TYR A 67 8.65 -8.64 12.22
N ASP A 68 9.43 -9.64 11.85
CA ASP A 68 9.67 -10.83 12.65
C ASP A 68 11.09 -10.69 13.21
N ASP A 69 11.19 -10.35 14.48
CA ASP A 69 12.42 -9.83 15.11
C ASP A 69 12.93 -8.61 14.31
N ASP A 70 14.11 -8.68 13.71
CA ASP A 70 14.68 -7.57 12.94
C ASP A 70 14.44 -7.66 11.45
N LYS A 71 13.71 -8.69 11.00
CA LYS A 71 13.50 -8.96 9.59
C LYS A 71 12.14 -8.46 9.13
N ALA A 72 12.12 -7.64 8.08
CA ALA A 72 10.87 -7.18 7.47
C ALA A 72 10.16 -8.34 6.77
N VAL A 73 8.92 -8.59 7.13
CA VAL A 73 8.09 -9.69 6.60
C VAL A 73 6.78 -9.23 6.00
N GLY A 74 6.46 -7.97 6.09
CA GLY A 74 5.24 -7.42 5.51
C GLY A 74 5.30 -5.92 5.35
N LEU A 75 4.48 -5.40 4.44
CA LEU A 75 4.46 -3.99 4.08
C LEU A 75 3.04 -3.55 3.75
N PHE A 76 2.69 -2.36 4.22
CA PHE A 76 1.50 -1.64 3.82
C PHE A 76 1.89 -0.25 3.33
N ILE A 77 1.38 0.13 2.17
CA ILE A 77 1.48 1.49 1.66
C ILE A 77 0.06 1.93 1.30
N GLY A 78 -0.35 3.04 1.87
CA GLY A 78 -1.66 3.62 1.59
C GLY A 78 -1.57 5.13 1.43
N ILE A 79 -2.61 5.71 0.87
CA ILE A 79 -2.72 7.16 0.67
C ILE A 79 -3.94 7.66 1.42
N LEU A 80 -3.73 8.67 2.29
CA LEU A 80 -4.81 9.39 2.96
C LEU A 80 -5.24 10.55 2.09
N PHE A 81 -6.55 10.64 1.83
CA PHE A 81 -7.10 11.75 1.06
C PHE A 81 -8.59 11.92 1.35
N THR A 82 -9.13 13.07 0.97
CA THR A 82 -10.57 13.31 0.97
C THR A 82 -10.99 13.41 -0.50
N PRO A 83 -11.81 12.45 -1.00
CA PRO A 83 -12.30 12.53 -2.37
C PRO A 83 -13.06 13.83 -2.62
N MET A 84 -12.94 14.36 -3.83
CA MET A 84 -13.55 15.66 -4.18
C MET A 84 -15.08 15.67 -4.00
N MET A 85 -15.71 14.51 -4.21
CA MET A 85 -17.17 14.38 -4.17
C MET A 85 -17.72 13.98 -2.81
N PHE A 86 -16.86 13.66 -1.84
CA PHE A 86 -17.28 13.18 -0.52
C PHE A 86 -16.55 13.92 0.57
N ASN A 87 -17.22 14.18 1.69
CA ASN A 87 -16.59 14.75 2.88
C ASN A 87 -16.18 13.63 3.86
N THR A 88 -15.52 12.61 3.34
CA THR A 88 -15.10 11.44 4.07
C THR A 88 -13.59 11.27 3.89
N ARG A 89 -12.85 11.06 4.97
CA ARG A 89 -11.41 10.83 4.87
C ARG A 89 -11.13 9.37 4.57
N VAL A 90 -10.43 9.12 3.49
CA VAL A 90 -10.19 7.79 2.96
C VAL A 90 -8.72 7.41 3.09
N LEU A 91 -8.47 6.19 3.55
CA LEU A 91 -7.18 5.53 3.41
C LEU A 91 -7.30 4.51 2.27
N GLN A 92 -6.71 4.83 1.13
CA GLN A 92 -6.69 3.93 -0.02
C GLN A 92 -5.45 3.07 0.02
N VAL A 93 -5.66 1.75 -0.04
CA VAL A 93 -4.55 0.78 -0.04
C VAL A 93 -3.92 0.75 -1.43
N GLU A 94 -2.63 1.10 -1.49
CA GLU A 94 -1.83 0.96 -2.70
C GLU A 94 -1.17 -0.41 -2.75
N THR A 95 -0.64 -0.86 -1.61
CA THR A 95 0.03 -2.16 -1.48
C THR A 95 -0.18 -2.69 -0.08
N CYS A 96 -0.56 -3.95 0.02
CA CYS A 96 -0.50 -4.70 1.27
C CYS A 96 0.06 -6.07 0.95
N TYR A 97 1.23 -6.37 1.48
CA TYR A 97 1.92 -7.62 1.23
C TYR A 97 2.50 -8.18 2.52
N GLY A 98 2.27 -9.45 2.76
CA GLY A 98 2.90 -10.20 3.84
C GLY A 98 3.42 -11.53 3.32
N LYS A 99 4.48 -12.03 3.92
CA LYS A 99 5.03 -13.34 3.58
C LYS A 99 4.09 -14.48 3.94
N SER A 100 3.06 -14.20 4.74
CA SER A 100 1.98 -15.13 5.06
C SER A 100 0.67 -14.39 5.26
N ASP A 101 -0.45 -15.11 5.22
CA ASP A 101 -1.77 -14.54 5.46
C ASP A 101 -1.90 -13.97 6.88
N GLU A 102 -1.22 -14.58 7.85
CA GLU A 102 -1.17 -14.08 9.23
C GLU A 102 -0.56 -12.69 9.29
N VAL A 103 0.52 -12.47 8.55
CA VAL A 103 1.18 -11.15 8.49
C VAL A 103 0.26 -10.11 7.85
N GLU A 104 -0.39 -10.43 6.76
CA GLU A 104 -1.31 -9.49 6.09
C GLU A 104 -2.50 -9.14 7.00
N ARG A 105 -3.13 -10.12 7.62
CA ARG A 105 -4.21 -9.87 8.58
C ARG A 105 -3.74 -9.02 9.75
N GLY A 106 -2.55 -9.30 10.26
CA GLY A 106 -1.95 -8.53 11.35
C GLY A 106 -1.72 -7.08 10.98
N ILE A 107 -1.31 -6.81 9.73
CA ILE A 107 -1.16 -5.45 9.23
C ILE A 107 -2.50 -4.70 9.26
N TYR A 108 -3.57 -5.30 8.72
CA TYR A 108 -4.90 -4.67 8.72
C TYR A 108 -5.41 -4.45 10.14
N ASN A 109 -5.22 -5.40 11.04
CA ASN A 109 -5.60 -5.25 12.44
C ASN A 109 -4.83 -4.11 13.12
N TYR A 110 -3.55 -3.99 12.82
CA TYR A 110 -2.72 -2.89 13.34
C TYR A 110 -3.19 -1.53 12.84
N ILE A 111 -3.49 -1.42 11.55
CA ILE A 111 -4.01 -0.19 10.95
C ILE A 111 -5.33 0.21 11.60
N GLU A 112 -6.23 -0.73 11.84
CA GLU A 112 -7.47 -0.47 12.57
C GLU A 112 -7.17 0.06 13.98
N SER A 113 -6.20 -0.52 14.67
CA SER A 113 -5.83 -0.12 16.03
C SER A 113 -5.27 1.31 16.10
N ILE A 114 -4.60 1.78 15.05
CA ILE A 114 -4.07 3.15 14.97
C ILE A 114 -4.97 4.08 14.14
N GLY A 115 -6.17 3.65 13.81
CA GLY A 115 -7.08 4.38 12.93
C GLY A 115 -7.43 5.78 13.43
N SER A 116 -7.56 5.96 14.74
CA SER A 116 -7.82 7.27 15.34
C SER A 116 -6.62 8.22 15.18
N ILE A 117 -5.40 7.70 15.17
CA ILE A 117 -4.17 8.48 14.96
C ILE A 117 -4.08 8.88 13.48
N LEU A 118 -4.35 7.96 12.57
CA LEU A 118 -4.35 8.23 11.14
C LEU A 118 -5.52 9.13 10.71
N GLY A 119 -6.65 9.01 11.40
CA GLY A 119 -7.81 9.87 11.18
C GLY A 119 -8.62 9.55 9.93
N TYR A 120 -8.60 8.31 9.45
CA TYR A 120 -9.44 7.91 8.33
C TYR A 120 -10.81 7.40 8.80
N ASP A 121 -11.81 7.57 7.95
CA ASP A 121 -13.17 7.08 8.17
C ASP A 121 -13.45 5.79 7.41
N GLU A 122 -12.90 5.67 6.21
CA GLU A 122 -13.07 4.49 5.35
C GLU A 122 -11.72 4.00 4.83
N LEU A 123 -11.61 2.68 4.73
CA LEU A 123 -10.50 2.00 4.08
C LEU A 123 -10.97 1.49 2.72
N TRP A 124 -10.28 1.88 1.65
CA TRP A 124 -10.60 1.46 0.30
C TRP A 124 -9.54 0.47 -0.20
N VAL A 125 -10.00 -0.69 -0.63
CA VAL A 125 -9.14 -1.76 -1.16
C VAL A 125 -9.54 -2.05 -2.59
N SER A 126 -8.60 -1.98 -3.52
CA SER A 126 -8.83 -2.35 -4.91
C SER A 126 -8.55 -3.83 -5.13
N ASN A 127 -9.41 -4.48 -5.89
CA ASN A 127 -9.26 -5.87 -6.30
C ASN A 127 -9.08 -5.93 -7.81
N ASP A 128 -8.18 -6.77 -8.27
CA ASP A 128 -7.97 -7.00 -9.68
C ASP A 128 -9.13 -7.81 -10.26
N THR A 129 -9.54 -7.45 -11.46
CA THR A 129 -10.53 -8.19 -12.20
C THR A 129 -10.00 -8.59 -13.59
N ASN A 130 -10.73 -9.45 -14.29
CA ASN A 130 -10.33 -9.90 -15.60
C ASN A 130 -10.26 -8.74 -16.60
N LYS A 131 -9.31 -8.84 -17.53
CA LYS A 131 -9.20 -7.91 -18.65
C LYS A 131 -10.39 -8.12 -19.60
N ASP A 132 -10.93 -7.02 -20.08
CA ASP A 132 -12.04 -7.04 -21.00
C ASP A 132 -11.89 -5.88 -22.01
N SER A 133 -12.62 -5.96 -23.12
CA SER A 133 -12.66 -4.88 -24.09
C SER A 133 -13.97 -4.10 -23.96
N ASP A 134 -13.87 -2.77 -24.02
CA ASP A 134 -15.03 -1.89 -23.97
C ASP A 134 -15.37 -1.36 -25.36
N ALA A 135 -16.39 -1.95 -25.96
CA ALA A 135 -16.84 -1.55 -27.30
C ALA A 135 -17.37 -0.11 -27.35
N LYS A 136 -17.85 0.43 -26.22
CA LYS A 136 -18.39 1.80 -26.16
C LYS A 136 -17.32 2.86 -26.26
N THR A 137 -16.17 2.62 -25.68
CA THR A 137 -15.05 3.57 -25.71
C THR A 137 -14.23 3.48 -26.97
N GLY A 138 -14.33 2.37 -27.72
CA GLY A 138 -13.45 2.07 -28.85
C GLY A 138 -12.01 1.85 -28.46
N LYS A 139 -11.72 1.64 -27.19
CA LYS A 139 -10.37 1.46 -26.65
C LYS A 139 -10.19 0.05 -26.11
N THR A 140 -8.95 -0.42 -26.09
CA THR A 140 -8.59 -1.69 -25.51
C THR A 140 -8.56 -1.56 -23.98
N ASN A 141 -9.35 -2.39 -23.30
CA ASN A 141 -9.32 -2.46 -21.84
C ASN A 141 -8.10 -3.28 -21.41
N ILE A 142 -7.17 -2.65 -20.68
CA ILE A 142 -5.94 -3.29 -20.22
C ILE A 142 -6.05 -3.83 -18.79
N GLY A 143 -7.16 -3.57 -18.12
CA GLY A 143 -7.42 -4.07 -16.78
C GLY A 143 -8.64 -3.39 -16.17
N LYS A 144 -9.22 -4.02 -15.16
CA LYS A 144 -10.38 -3.52 -14.45
C LYS A 144 -10.17 -3.70 -12.95
N PHE A 145 -10.48 -2.67 -12.18
CA PHE A 145 -10.42 -2.72 -10.73
C PHE A 145 -11.83 -2.61 -10.14
N GLU A 146 -12.08 -3.40 -9.12
CA GLU A 146 -13.21 -3.21 -8.23
C GLU A 146 -12.72 -2.63 -6.92
N MET A 147 -13.44 -1.67 -6.36
CA MET A 147 -13.11 -1.03 -5.10
C MET A 147 -14.06 -1.51 -4.01
N THR A 148 -13.50 -2.06 -2.93
CA THR A 148 -14.28 -2.41 -1.74
C THR A 148 -14.01 -1.38 -0.65
N ARG A 149 -15.08 -0.86 -0.03
CA ARG A 149 -14.97 0.15 1.01
C ARG A 149 -15.34 -0.46 2.36
N TYR A 150 -14.52 -0.18 3.36
CA TYR A 150 -14.73 -0.62 4.73
C TYR A 150 -14.79 0.58 5.65
N ARG A 151 -15.81 0.65 6.50
CA ARG A 151 -15.90 1.71 7.52
C ARG A 151 -14.98 1.35 8.69
N ARG A 152 -14.25 2.35 9.19
CA ARG A 152 -13.45 2.19 10.39
C ARG A 152 -14.36 2.05 11.62
N GLY A 153 -14.00 1.19 12.51
CA GLY A 153 -14.71 1.01 13.80
C GLY A 153 -15.18 -0.42 14.02
#